data_91bceeb52273fcfff1ea3c25fb1a10ad
#
_entry.id   91bceeb52273fcfff1ea3c25fb1a10ad
#
_cell.length_a   1.000
_cell.length_b   1.000
_cell.length_c   1.000
_cell.angle_alpha   90.00
_cell.angle_beta   90.00
_cell.angle_gamma   90.00
#
_symmetry.space_group_name_H-M   'P 1'
#
loop_
_entity.id
_entity.type
_entity.pdbx_description
1 polymer ?
#
loop_
_entity_poly.entity_id
_entity_poly.type
_entity_poly.pdbx_seq_one_letter_code
_entity_poly.pdbx_strand_id
1 'polypeptide(L)'
;MTKLFMKLGVAICVAIVSLPSMADINADLANICTIVKNNDKSELRKKINKVKKEYKVRLSDYYGGITCGGNTLIRHAMSHAANDAGAYLIKQMRKSDLNKPEGDGKTIKQWAEENGHIGGPIGTALLDRLG
;
A
#
# COMPACT_ATOMS: atom_id res chain seq x y z
N MET A 1 45.86 -18.95 -12.46
CA MET A 1 45.23 -17.95 -13.35
C MET A 1 43.73 -17.94 -13.27
N THR A 2 43.11 -19.08 -13.42
CA THR A 2 41.65 -19.15 -13.28
C THR A 2 41.13 -18.67 -11.94
N LYS A 3 41.92 -18.84 -10.88
CA LYS A 3 41.53 -18.40 -9.53
C LYS A 3 41.33 -16.89 -9.43
N LEU A 4 42.05 -16.11 -10.19
CA LEU A 4 41.91 -14.65 -10.18
C LEU A 4 40.57 -14.20 -10.71
N PHE A 5 40.06 -14.85 -11.73
CA PHE A 5 38.77 -14.53 -12.31
C PHE A 5 37.61 -14.78 -11.34
N MET A 6 37.71 -15.88 -10.58
CA MET A 6 36.69 -16.20 -9.59
C MET A 6 36.61 -15.14 -8.49
N LYS A 7 37.73 -14.61 -8.05
CA LYS A 7 37.78 -13.55 -7.05
C LYS A 7 37.09 -12.27 -7.53
N LEU A 8 37.28 -11.94 -8.78
CA LEU A 8 36.64 -10.78 -9.36
C LEU A 8 35.14 -10.91 -9.41
N GLY A 9 34.64 -12.09 -9.76
CA GLY A 9 33.22 -12.36 -9.79
C GLY A 9 32.57 -12.18 -8.43
N VAL A 10 33.23 -12.65 -7.37
CA VAL A 10 32.69 -12.51 -6.00
C VAL A 10 32.62 -11.05 -5.60
N ALA A 11 33.63 -10.25 -5.92
CA ALA A 11 33.65 -8.83 -5.57
C ALA A 11 32.49 -8.09 -6.23
N ILE A 12 32.19 -8.40 -7.49
CA ILE A 12 31.08 -7.77 -8.22
C ILE A 12 29.74 -8.13 -7.58
N CYS A 13 29.54 -9.38 -7.19
CA CYS A 13 28.30 -9.82 -6.55
C CYS A 13 28.02 -9.06 -5.26
N VAL A 14 29.04 -8.79 -4.46
CA VAL A 14 28.87 -8.06 -3.20
C VAL A 14 28.35 -6.65 -3.43
N ALA A 15 28.81 -5.98 -4.48
CA ALA A 15 28.39 -4.62 -4.77
C ALA A 15 26.89 -4.51 -5.11
N ILE A 16 26.30 -5.56 -5.69
CA ILE A 16 24.92 -5.56 -6.13
C ILE A 16 23.95 -5.69 -4.96
N VAL A 17 24.36 -6.33 -3.89
CA VAL A 17 23.49 -6.66 -2.74
C VAL A 17 23.01 -5.43 -1.99
N SER A 18 23.65 -4.28 -2.14
CA SER A 18 23.34 -3.06 -1.39
C SER A 18 22.07 -2.31 -1.85
N LEU A 19 21.49 -2.66 -2.99
CA LEU A 19 20.34 -1.94 -3.54
C LEU A 19 19.02 -2.59 -3.08
N PRO A 20 18.07 -1.78 -2.53
CA PRO A 20 16.76 -2.31 -2.19
C PRO A 20 16.00 -2.71 -3.45
N SER A 21 15.15 -3.73 -3.34
CA SER A 21 14.35 -4.25 -4.45
C SER A 21 12.86 -4.19 -4.11
N MET A 22 12.02 -4.34 -5.13
CA MET A 22 10.56 -4.42 -4.94
C MET A 22 10.19 -5.66 -4.09
N ALA A 23 10.98 -6.72 -4.14
CA ALA A 23 10.77 -7.90 -3.31
C ALA A 23 10.90 -7.56 -1.82
N ASP A 24 11.84 -6.66 -1.45
CA ASP A 24 12.02 -6.24 -0.07
C ASP A 24 10.82 -5.43 0.42
N ILE A 25 10.29 -4.54 -0.42
CA ILE A 25 9.10 -3.77 -0.10
C ILE A 25 7.90 -4.70 0.09
N ASN A 26 7.73 -5.68 -0.79
CA ASN A 26 6.65 -6.65 -0.68
C ASN A 26 6.75 -7.47 0.60
N ALA A 27 7.96 -7.84 1.01
CA ALA A 27 8.17 -8.55 2.26
C ALA A 27 7.78 -7.67 3.47
N ASP A 28 8.16 -6.40 3.45
CA ASP A 28 7.80 -5.46 4.52
C ASP A 28 6.30 -5.14 4.55
N LEU A 29 5.60 -5.29 3.43
CA LEU A 29 4.16 -5.11 3.35
C LEU A 29 3.39 -6.41 3.56
N ALA A 30 4.07 -7.51 3.89
CA ALA A 30 3.40 -8.78 4.18
C ALA A 30 2.34 -8.57 5.26
N ASN A 31 1.21 -9.26 5.12
CA ASN A 31 0.08 -9.20 6.06
C ASN A 31 -0.65 -7.85 6.11
N ILE A 32 -0.37 -6.90 5.23
CA ILE A 32 -1.06 -5.61 5.24
C ILE A 32 -2.57 -5.78 5.05
N CYS A 33 -2.98 -6.72 4.23
CA CYS A 33 -4.41 -7.01 4.02
C CYS A 33 -5.09 -7.48 5.30
N THR A 34 -4.43 -8.35 6.07
CA THR A 34 -4.94 -8.82 7.36
C THR A 34 -4.98 -7.70 8.39
N ILE A 35 -3.94 -6.89 8.43
CA ILE A 35 -3.86 -5.74 9.35
C ILE A 35 -5.02 -4.77 9.11
N VAL A 36 -5.31 -4.47 7.84
CA VAL A 36 -6.44 -3.62 7.47
C VAL A 36 -7.77 -4.27 7.84
N LYS A 37 -7.95 -5.54 7.48
CA LYS A 37 -9.17 -6.30 7.82
C LYS A 37 -9.46 -6.27 9.31
N ASN A 38 -8.42 -6.39 10.13
CA ASN A 38 -8.55 -6.40 11.59
C ASN A 38 -8.69 -4.99 12.19
N ASN A 39 -8.73 -3.97 11.35
CA ASN A 39 -8.84 -2.57 11.78
C ASN A 39 -7.69 -2.15 12.72
N ASP A 40 -6.50 -2.72 12.51
CA ASP A 40 -5.35 -2.47 13.35
C ASP A 40 -4.56 -1.25 12.84
N LYS A 41 -5.07 -0.08 13.16
CA LYS A 41 -4.48 1.19 12.77
C LYS A 41 -3.03 1.34 13.23
N SER A 42 -2.73 0.85 14.42
CA SER A 42 -1.39 0.97 15.02
C SER A 42 -0.35 0.22 14.21
N GLU A 43 -0.62 -1.03 13.88
CA GLU A 43 0.26 -1.85 13.05
C GLU A 43 0.34 -1.33 11.62
N LEU A 44 -0.79 -0.87 11.08
CA LEU A 44 -0.82 -0.26 9.75
C LEU A 44 0.10 0.96 9.68
N ARG A 45 0.02 1.83 10.68
CA ARG A 45 0.86 3.01 10.77
C ARG A 45 2.35 2.64 10.82
N LYS A 46 2.70 1.65 11.63
CA LYS A 46 4.09 1.18 11.75
C LYS A 46 4.61 0.68 10.40
N LYS A 47 3.80 -0.11 9.68
CA LYS A 47 4.20 -0.66 8.39
C LYS A 47 4.43 0.44 7.35
N ILE A 48 3.48 1.34 7.22
CA ILE A 48 3.56 2.43 6.25
C ILE A 48 4.74 3.35 6.56
N ASN A 49 4.95 3.66 7.83
CA ASN A 49 6.08 4.50 8.25
C ASN A 49 7.42 3.81 8.02
N LYS A 50 7.51 2.52 8.26
CA LYS A 50 8.73 1.76 8.02
C LYS A 50 9.13 1.79 6.54
N VAL A 51 8.17 1.52 5.66
CA VAL A 51 8.40 1.54 4.21
C VAL A 51 8.81 2.95 3.75
N LYS A 52 8.13 3.96 4.24
CA LYS A 52 8.47 5.36 3.93
C LYS A 52 9.90 5.70 4.34
N LYS A 53 10.30 5.29 5.52
CA LYS A 53 11.62 5.59 6.07
C LYS A 53 12.73 4.83 5.36
N GLU A 54 12.53 3.55 5.10
CA GLU A 54 13.56 2.70 4.51
C GLU A 54 13.68 2.84 2.99
N TYR A 55 12.56 2.99 2.29
CA TYR A 55 12.56 3.01 0.81
C TYR A 55 12.23 4.38 0.22
N LYS A 56 11.92 5.38 1.06
CA LYS A 56 11.59 6.73 0.62
C LYS A 56 10.38 6.80 -0.31
N VAL A 57 9.41 5.91 -0.11
CA VAL A 57 8.16 5.87 -0.87
C VAL A 57 6.97 6.02 0.07
N ARG A 58 5.92 6.65 -0.44
CA ARG A 58 4.67 6.86 0.28
C ARG A 58 3.64 5.83 -0.17
N LEU A 59 2.55 5.72 0.58
CA LEU A 59 1.47 4.79 0.24
C LEU A 59 0.97 4.98 -1.19
N SER A 60 0.78 6.22 -1.64
CA SER A 60 0.35 6.51 -3.02
C SER A 60 1.24 5.88 -4.09
N ASP A 61 2.53 5.71 -3.79
CA ASP A 61 3.49 5.20 -4.77
C ASP A 61 3.34 3.69 -5.01
N TYR A 62 2.88 2.94 -4.01
CA TYR A 62 2.74 1.48 -4.12
C TYR A 62 1.31 0.96 -3.93
N TYR A 63 0.38 1.83 -3.64
CA TYR A 63 -1.02 1.47 -3.38
C TYR A 63 -1.63 0.61 -4.49
N GLY A 64 -1.43 0.98 -5.74
CA GLY A 64 -1.97 0.26 -6.89
C GLY A 64 -1.42 -1.14 -7.09
N GLY A 65 -0.27 -1.45 -6.48
CA GLY A 65 0.34 -2.77 -6.56
C GLY A 65 -0.16 -3.76 -5.51
N ILE A 66 -1.03 -3.32 -4.59
CA ILE A 66 -1.54 -4.16 -3.51
C ILE A 66 -2.99 -4.50 -3.77
N THR A 67 -3.32 -5.79 -3.76
CA THR A 67 -4.70 -6.26 -3.82
C THR A 67 -4.96 -7.23 -2.69
N CYS A 68 -6.17 -7.18 -2.14
CA CYS A 68 -6.62 -8.02 -1.03
C CYS A 68 -7.87 -8.75 -1.51
N GLY A 69 -7.72 -9.98 -2.00
CA GLY A 69 -8.83 -10.73 -2.54
C GLY A 69 -9.51 -10.02 -3.71
N GLY A 70 -8.72 -9.34 -4.55
CA GLY A 70 -9.24 -8.58 -5.69
C GLY A 70 -9.58 -7.13 -5.40
N ASN A 71 -9.58 -6.71 -4.14
CA ASN A 71 -9.86 -5.33 -3.74
C ASN A 71 -8.59 -4.55 -3.42
N THR A 72 -8.59 -3.27 -3.71
CA THR A 72 -7.55 -2.35 -3.22
C THR A 72 -7.69 -2.19 -1.70
N LEU A 73 -6.67 -1.64 -1.07
CA LEU A 73 -6.66 -1.52 0.40
C LEU A 73 -7.84 -0.75 0.96
N ILE A 74 -8.22 0.37 0.34
CA ILE A 74 -9.33 1.19 0.84
C ILE A 74 -10.66 0.44 0.65
N ARG A 75 -10.86 -0.18 -0.51
CA ARG A 75 -12.05 -1.01 -0.75
C ARG A 75 -12.12 -2.18 0.23
N HIS A 76 -10.98 -2.79 0.51
CA HIS A 76 -10.87 -3.87 1.48
C HIS A 76 -11.29 -3.41 2.87
N ALA A 77 -10.82 -2.23 3.29
CA ALA A 77 -11.21 -1.62 4.55
C ALA A 77 -12.72 -1.38 4.61
N MET A 78 -13.30 -0.85 3.55
CA MET A 78 -14.75 -0.62 3.47
C MET A 78 -15.53 -1.93 3.57
N SER A 79 -15.09 -2.96 2.86
CA SER A 79 -15.75 -4.27 2.85
C SER A 79 -15.76 -4.95 4.20
N HIS A 80 -14.78 -4.66 5.04
CA HIS A 80 -14.65 -5.23 6.39
C HIS A 80 -15.03 -4.26 7.51
N ALA A 81 -15.57 -3.10 7.17
CA ALA A 81 -15.92 -2.06 8.14
C ALA A 81 -14.73 -1.70 9.05
N ALA A 82 -13.52 -1.72 8.48
CA ALA A 82 -12.29 -1.38 9.18
C ALA A 82 -12.13 0.14 9.21
N ASN A 83 -12.92 0.80 10.03
CA ASN A 83 -13.12 2.25 9.97
C ASN A 83 -11.86 3.06 10.30
N ASP A 84 -11.13 2.68 11.33
CA ASP A 84 -9.92 3.40 11.73
C ASP A 84 -8.80 3.21 10.72
N ALA A 85 -8.61 1.98 10.26
CA ALA A 85 -7.61 1.65 9.25
C ALA A 85 -7.94 2.34 7.93
N GLY A 86 -9.20 2.28 7.51
CA GLY A 86 -9.64 2.90 6.26
C GLY A 86 -9.47 4.41 6.26
N ALA A 87 -9.85 5.08 7.33
CA ALA A 87 -9.68 6.52 7.45
C ALA A 87 -8.19 6.90 7.43
N TYR A 88 -7.36 6.11 8.08
CA TYR A 88 -5.91 6.32 8.06
C TYR A 88 -5.34 6.18 6.64
N LEU A 89 -5.73 5.15 5.92
CA LEU A 89 -5.30 4.95 4.53
C LEU A 89 -5.64 6.16 3.66
N ILE A 90 -6.85 6.67 3.79
CA ILE A 90 -7.28 7.84 3.03
C ILE A 90 -6.40 9.06 3.32
N LYS A 91 -6.04 9.28 4.58
CA LYS A 91 -5.17 10.39 4.97
C LYS A 91 -3.76 10.26 4.39
N GLN A 92 -3.29 9.03 4.17
CA GLN A 92 -1.95 8.78 3.64
C GLN A 92 -1.88 8.89 2.12
N MET A 93 -3.02 8.98 1.44
CA MET A 93 -3.08 9.08 -0.01
C MET A 93 -3.13 10.53 -0.47
N ARG A 94 -2.50 10.82 -1.61
CA ARG A 94 -2.66 12.11 -2.26
C ARG A 94 -4.09 12.23 -2.79
N LYS A 95 -4.66 13.41 -2.68
CA LYS A 95 -6.01 13.68 -3.18
C LYS A 95 -6.15 13.31 -4.67
N SER A 96 -5.15 13.66 -5.47
CA SER A 96 -5.14 13.34 -6.89
C SER A 96 -5.20 11.83 -7.15
N ASP A 97 -4.55 11.02 -6.32
CA ASP A 97 -4.58 9.57 -6.47
C ASP A 97 -5.90 8.97 -6.04
N LEU A 98 -6.55 9.57 -5.03
CA LEU A 98 -7.89 9.15 -4.61
C LEU A 98 -8.95 9.41 -5.69
N ASN A 99 -8.72 10.38 -6.56
CA ASN A 99 -9.62 10.72 -7.65
C ASN A 99 -9.39 9.89 -8.93
N LYS A 100 -8.34 9.08 -8.96
CA LYS A 100 -8.04 8.26 -10.13
C LYS A 100 -8.90 7.01 -10.17
N PRO A 101 -9.30 6.56 -11.37
CA PRO A 101 -9.90 5.24 -11.52
C PRO A 101 -8.92 4.15 -11.07
N GLU A 102 -9.44 3.14 -10.42
CA GLU A 102 -8.66 1.96 -10.04
C GLU A 102 -8.67 0.94 -11.19
N GLY A 103 -8.18 -0.27 -10.93
CA GLY A 103 -7.98 -1.27 -11.98
C GLY A 103 -9.24 -1.64 -12.78
N ASP A 104 -10.41 -1.46 -12.20
CA ASP A 104 -11.70 -1.73 -12.88
C ASP A 104 -12.28 -0.51 -13.61
N GLY A 105 -11.54 0.60 -13.67
CA GLY A 105 -11.99 1.82 -14.31
C GLY A 105 -12.88 2.71 -13.46
N LYS A 106 -13.16 2.32 -12.22
CA LYS A 106 -14.00 3.08 -11.29
C LYS A 106 -13.14 3.74 -10.22
N THR A 107 -13.49 4.96 -9.84
CA THR A 107 -12.86 5.60 -8.67
C THR A 107 -13.33 4.91 -7.40
N ILE A 108 -12.60 5.10 -6.30
CA ILE A 108 -13.01 4.57 -5.00
C ILE A 108 -14.42 5.08 -4.64
N LYS A 109 -14.69 6.36 -4.91
CA LYS A 109 -16.00 6.97 -4.65
C LYS A 109 -17.12 6.27 -5.43
N GLN A 110 -16.93 6.06 -6.73
CA GLN A 110 -17.93 5.37 -7.56
C GLN A 110 -18.20 3.96 -7.05
N TRP A 111 -17.13 3.21 -6.76
CA TRP A 111 -17.26 1.86 -6.24
C TRP A 111 -17.99 1.86 -4.88
N ALA A 112 -17.64 2.79 -4.00
CA ALA A 112 -18.28 2.90 -2.68
C ALA A 112 -19.77 3.22 -2.79
N GLU A 113 -20.15 4.09 -3.73
CA GLU A 113 -21.55 4.40 -3.98
C GLU A 113 -22.31 3.17 -4.46
N GLU A 114 -21.75 2.44 -5.42
CA GLU A 114 -22.37 1.24 -5.98
C GLU A 114 -22.50 0.10 -4.97
N ASN A 115 -21.59 0.02 -4.01
CA ASN A 115 -21.54 -1.07 -3.04
C ASN A 115 -22.08 -0.68 -1.65
N GLY A 116 -22.67 0.51 -1.52
CA GLY A 116 -23.32 0.92 -0.28
C GLY A 116 -22.39 1.34 0.83
N HIS A 117 -21.15 1.71 0.51
CA HIS A 117 -20.15 2.08 1.52
C HIS A 117 -19.93 3.59 1.68
N ILE A 118 -20.49 4.41 0.78
CA ILE A 118 -20.21 5.85 0.79
C ILE A 118 -20.77 6.57 2.02
N GLY A 119 -21.83 6.06 2.61
CA GLY A 119 -22.45 6.64 3.80
C GLY A 119 -21.81 6.24 5.12
N GLY A 120 -20.86 5.30 5.10
CA GLY A 120 -20.17 4.87 6.31
C GLY A 120 -19.02 5.79 6.72
N PRO A 121 -18.34 5.48 7.84
CA PRO A 121 -17.24 6.32 8.34
C PRO A 121 -16.09 6.49 7.36
N ILE A 122 -15.73 5.43 6.63
CA ILE A 122 -14.64 5.51 5.64
C ILE A 122 -15.10 6.35 4.44
N GLY A 123 -16.34 6.14 3.98
CA GLY A 123 -16.92 6.94 2.91
C GLY A 123 -16.97 8.43 3.25
N THR A 124 -17.34 8.75 4.48
CA THR A 124 -17.33 10.12 4.98
C THR A 124 -15.93 10.72 4.96
N ALA A 125 -14.94 9.97 5.43
CA ALA A 125 -13.54 10.40 5.40
C ALA A 125 -13.07 10.64 3.97
N LEU A 126 -13.49 9.81 3.03
CA LEU A 126 -13.16 9.96 1.61
C LEU A 126 -13.77 11.26 1.05
N LEU A 127 -15.04 11.50 1.30
CA LEU A 127 -15.72 12.70 0.82
C LEU A 127 -15.10 13.97 1.40
N ASP A 128 -14.74 13.96 2.67
CA ASP A 128 -14.07 15.09 3.32
C ASP A 128 -12.72 15.37 2.66
N ARG A 129 -11.98 14.33 2.33
CA ARG A 129 -10.66 14.44 1.71
C ARG A 129 -10.76 14.96 0.26
N LEU A 130 -11.79 14.52 -0.46
CA LEU A 130 -12.01 14.91 -1.86
C LEU A 130 -12.64 16.29 -2.00
N GLY A 131 -13.45 16.67 -1.04
CA GLY A 131 -14.12 17.94 -1.02
C GLY A 131 -13.19 19.11 -0.86
#